data_ec9bb137931dbb7f795a4e8d24978a20
#
_entry.id   ec9bb137931dbb7f795a4e8d24978a20
#
_cell.length_a   1.000
_cell.length_b   1.000
_cell.length_c   1.000
_cell.angle_alpha   90.00
_cell.angle_beta   90.00
_cell.angle_gamma   90.00
#
_symmetry.space_group_name_H-M   'P 1'
#
loop_
_entity.id
_entity.type
_entity.pdbx_description
1 polymer ?
#
loop_
_entity_poly.entity_id
_entity_poly.type
_entity_poly.pdbx_seq_one_letter_code
_entity_poly.pdbx_strand_id
1 'polypeptide(L)'
;KAIVFVIGGYGANANIYFLDSYRNYIAKNFDVVTINVFYHCFCQRRSDVLKYDASAKFLEEDLENFSKVLNDFNIDSRNLNSNNALEYYHHLDHYITTLKSQRKLAQNYQAKFTSTFIPPNGEYQNYGIMAAIDHINALKDLVKRFPKFADLPKIYGGGSYGGYLALLIAKIAPWYVDGVIDNSGSALPPLNYILGREMESGCDYVLNSSHILIQCFLKTHWTRKENSPYFFNNENYFIRTLLNKDHLILQSQKNKNIIYVSYHSDKDPLTPANFKQQTMQIL
;
A
#
# COMPACT_ATOMS: atom_id res chain seq x y z
N LYS A 1 25.57 -2.68 17.84
CA LYS A 1 24.18 -2.94 18.27
C LYS A 1 23.26 -1.83 17.85
N ALA A 2 22.12 -2.13 17.28
CA ALA A 2 21.11 -1.16 16.84
C ALA A 2 19.71 -1.81 16.89
N ILE A 3 18.66 -0.97 16.75
CA ILE A 3 17.31 -1.41 16.42
C ILE A 3 17.13 -1.14 14.92
N VAL A 4 16.73 -2.16 14.17
CA VAL A 4 16.54 -2.07 12.71
C VAL A 4 15.09 -2.42 12.37
N PHE A 5 14.36 -1.45 11.82
CA PHE A 5 13.03 -1.68 11.26
C PHE A 5 13.16 -2.10 9.79
N VAL A 6 12.64 -3.28 9.47
CA VAL A 6 12.56 -3.80 8.10
C VAL A 6 11.14 -3.54 7.60
N ILE A 7 11.00 -2.54 6.72
CA ILE A 7 9.70 -2.02 6.30
C ILE A 7 9.31 -2.62 4.97
N GLY A 8 8.15 -3.28 4.92
CA GLY A 8 7.60 -3.89 3.71
C GLY A 8 7.10 -2.86 2.70
N GLY A 9 7.13 -3.25 1.42
CA GLY A 9 6.61 -2.45 0.31
C GLY A 9 5.07 -2.45 0.23
N TYR A 10 4.54 -1.70 -0.75
CA TYR A 10 3.10 -1.63 -1.02
C TYR A 10 2.53 -2.99 -1.47
N GLY A 11 1.31 -3.30 -1.06
CA GLY A 11 0.63 -4.54 -1.45
C GLY A 11 1.09 -5.79 -0.70
N ALA A 12 1.62 -5.63 0.51
CA ALA A 12 2.03 -6.72 1.37
C ALA A 12 0.85 -7.50 1.98
N ASN A 13 1.14 -8.68 2.51
CA ASN A 13 0.24 -9.47 3.35
C ASN A 13 1.04 -10.15 4.47
N ALA A 14 0.34 -10.80 5.40
CA ALA A 14 0.99 -11.45 6.55
C ALA A 14 1.84 -12.70 6.17
N ASN A 15 1.70 -13.22 4.96
CA ASN A 15 2.40 -14.41 4.47
C ASN A 15 3.72 -14.09 3.73
N ILE A 16 4.29 -12.91 3.89
CA ILE A 16 5.50 -12.52 3.20
C ILE A 16 6.73 -13.13 3.86
N TYR A 17 7.08 -14.37 3.49
CA TYR A 17 8.30 -15.06 3.91
C TYR A 17 9.58 -14.27 3.65
N PHE A 18 9.61 -13.47 2.60
CA PHE A 18 10.74 -12.63 2.24
C PHE A 18 11.12 -11.67 3.37
N LEU A 19 10.17 -10.98 3.99
CA LEU A 19 10.45 -10.07 5.09
C LEU A 19 10.96 -10.81 6.33
N ASP A 20 10.39 -11.96 6.64
CA ASP A 20 10.84 -12.80 7.75
C ASP A 20 12.25 -13.34 7.54
N SER A 21 12.56 -13.81 6.35
CA SER A 21 13.89 -14.31 6.00
C SER A 21 14.93 -13.18 6.07
N TYR A 22 14.59 -12.00 5.57
CA TYR A 22 15.47 -10.84 5.58
C TYR A 22 15.71 -10.31 7.00
N ARG A 23 14.67 -10.20 7.81
CA ARG A 23 14.74 -9.84 9.23
C ARG A 23 15.64 -10.81 10.01
N ASN A 24 15.44 -12.11 9.82
CA ASN A 24 16.24 -13.15 10.48
C ASN A 24 17.71 -13.11 10.04
N TYR A 25 17.96 -12.88 8.75
CA TYR A 25 19.32 -12.72 8.23
C TYR A 25 20.03 -11.52 8.88
N ILE A 26 19.38 -10.35 8.93
CA ILE A 26 19.96 -9.15 9.54
C ILE A 26 20.26 -9.38 11.03
N ALA A 27 19.28 -9.93 11.78
CA ALA A 27 19.46 -10.19 13.21
C ALA A 27 20.63 -11.11 13.51
N LYS A 28 20.82 -12.18 12.70
CA LYS A 28 21.87 -13.18 12.89
C LYS A 28 23.26 -12.68 12.53
N ASN A 29 23.36 -11.78 11.54
CA ASN A 29 24.66 -11.40 10.99
C ASN A 29 25.19 -10.07 11.54
N PHE A 30 24.35 -9.20 12.13
CA PHE A 30 24.75 -7.85 12.49
C PHE A 30 24.59 -7.48 13.99
N ASP A 31 24.31 -8.45 14.87
CA ASP A 31 24.09 -8.22 16.32
C ASP A 31 23.12 -7.04 16.58
N VAL A 32 21.97 -7.07 15.94
CA VAL A 32 20.92 -6.04 16.04
C VAL A 32 19.56 -6.63 16.41
N VAL A 33 18.69 -5.79 16.95
CA VAL A 33 17.28 -6.11 17.15
C VAL A 33 16.54 -5.75 15.87
N THR A 34 15.91 -6.71 15.19
CA THR A 34 15.15 -6.46 13.96
C THR A 34 13.66 -6.52 14.20
N ILE A 35 12.94 -5.59 13.61
CA ILE A 35 11.50 -5.43 13.77
C ILE A 35 10.85 -5.29 12.40
N ASN A 36 9.74 -6.00 12.20
CA ASN A 36 8.80 -5.76 11.12
C ASN A 36 7.45 -5.41 11.75
N VAL A 37 6.85 -4.30 11.34
CA VAL A 37 5.57 -3.80 11.87
C VAL A 37 4.47 -4.12 10.88
N PHE A 38 3.39 -4.73 11.34
CA PHE A 38 2.13 -4.77 10.61
C PHE A 38 1.41 -3.44 10.83
N TYR A 39 1.85 -2.45 10.11
CA TYR A 39 1.34 -1.08 10.19
C TYR A 39 -0.06 -0.96 9.57
N HIS A 40 -0.73 0.13 9.83
CA HIS A 40 -2.06 0.44 9.28
C HIS A 40 -2.09 0.23 7.75
N CYS A 41 -3.02 -0.60 7.30
CA CYS A 41 -3.14 -1.02 5.90
C CYS A 41 -1.92 -1.78 5.35
N PHE A 42 -1.17 -2.52 6.19
CA PHE A 42 -0.12 -3.41 5.73
C PHE A 42 -0.70 -4.59 4.93
N CYS A 43 -1.75 -5.22 5.46
CA CYS A 43 -2.40 -6.38 4.85
C CYS A 43 -3.41 -5.93 3.80
N GLN A 44 -3.00 -5.91 2.55
CA GLN A 44 -3.80 -5.43 1.41
C GLN A 44 -4.18 -6.54 0.43
N ARG A 45 -3.82 -7.80 0.73
CA ARG A 45 -4.04 -8.94 -0.15
C ARG A 45 -4.59 -10.13 0.63
N ARG A 46 -5.04 -11.15 -0.11
CA ARG A 46 -5.47 -12.41 0.48
C ARG A 46 -4.35 -13.04 1.30
N SER A 47 -4.72 -13.59 2.45
CA SER A 47 -3.81 -14.22 3.40
C SER A 47 -4.44 -15.50 3.97
N ASP A 48 -3.61 -16.51 4.25
CA ASP A 48 -4.06 -17.74 4.95
C ASP A 48 -4.36 -17.49 6.43
N VAL A 49 -3.88 -16.36 6.97
CA VAL A 49 -4.17 -15.95 8.35
C VAL A 49 -5.41 -15.05 8.34
N LEU A 50 -6.56 -15.59 8.71
CA LEU A 50 -7.86 -14.91 8.67
C LEU A 50 -7.86 -13.51 9.29
N LYS A 51 -7.15 -13.32 10.40
CA LYS A 51 -7.03 -12.00 11.06
C LYS A 51 -6.43 -10.93 10.14
N TYR A 52 -5.63 -11.34 9.17
CA TYR A 52 -4.89 -10.46 8.26
C TYR A 52 -5.31 -10.66 6.80
N ASP A 53 -6.45 -11.29 6.55
CA ASP A 53 -6.97 -11.51 5.20
C ASP A 53 -7.78 -10.31 4.71
N ALA A 54 -7.33 -9.69 3.62
CA ALA A 54 -8.10 -8.67 2.93
C ALA A 54 -9.21 -9.32 2.10
N SER A 55 -10.43 -8.83 2.19
CA SER A 55 -11.58 -9.38 1.48
C SER A 55 -11.89 -8.61 0.20
N ALA A 56 -12.14 -9.32 -0.90
CA ALA A 56 -12.72 -8.72 -2.10
C ALA A 56 -14.23 -8.55 -1.90
N LYS A 57 -14.73 -7.33 -2.10
CA LYS A 57 -16.17 -7.00 -1.99
C LYS A 57 -16.62 -6.16 -3.17
N PHE A 58 -17.91 -6.20 -3.46
CA PHE A 58 -18.55 -5.32 -4.43
C PHE A 58 -19.17 -4.14 -3.68
N LEU A 59 -18.59 -2.95 -3.84
CA LEU A 59 -19.16 -1.68 -3.35
C LEU A 59 -20.06 -1.08 -4.43
N GLU A 60 -20.79 0.00 -4.13
CA GLU A 60 -21.75 0.61 -5.08
C GLU A 60 -21.13 0.90 -6.46
N GLU A 61 -19.96 1.47 -6.49
CA GLU A 61 -19.22 1.75 -7.73
C GLU A 61 -18.82 0.50 -8.53
N ASP A 62 -18.63 -0.63 -7.85
CA ASP A 62 -18.38 -1.94 -8.48
C ASP A 62 -19.68 -2.52 -9.02
N LEU A 63 -20.78 -2.34 -8.30
CA LEU A 63 -22.10 -2.84 -8.70
C LEU A 63 -22.59 -2.17 -9.98
N GLU A 64 -22.35 -0.87 -10.17
CA GLU A 64 -22.67 -0.16 -11.40
C GLU A 64 -21.93 -0.78 -12.60
N ASN A 65 -20.64 -1.02 -12.44
CA ASN A 65 -19.82 -1.64 -13.49
C ASN A 65 -20.24 -3.09 -13.75
N PHE A 66 -20.51 -3.86 -12.69
CA PHE A 66 -20.96 -5.25 -12.81
C PHE A 66 -22.35 -5.35 -13.44
N SER A 67 -23.28 -4.47 -13.07
CA SER A 67 -24.64 -4.41 -13.66
C SER A 67 -24.58 -4.21 -15.18
N LYS A 68 -23.69 -3.34 -15.69
CA LYS A 68 -23.49 -3.17 -17.14
C LYS A 68 -23.11 -4.48 -17.81
N VAL A 69 -22.17 -5.21 -17.21
CA VAL A 69 -21.73 -6.51 -17.74
C VAL A 69 -22.86 -7.54 -17.70
N LEU A 70 -23.64 -7.62 -16.63
CA LEU A 70 -24.80 -8.53 -16.56
C LEU A 70 -25.83 -8.22 -17.65
N ASN A 71 -26.10 -6.94 -17.89
CA ASN A 71 -27.04 -6.50 -18.94
C ASN A 71 -26.56 -6.86 -20.34
N ASP A 72 -25.25 -6.84 -20.63
CA ASP A 72 -24.67 -7.30 -21.89
C ASP A 72 -24.98 -8.78 -22.17
N PHE A 73 -25.19 -9.56 -21.11
CA PHE A 73 -25.61 -10.97 -21.19
C PHE A 73 -27.13 -11.19 -21.02
N ASN A 74 -27.94 -10.13 -21.02
CA ASN A 74 -29.37 -10.16 -20.74
C ASN A 74 -29.72 -10.80 -19.38
N ILE A 75 -28.84 -10.67 -18.38
CA ILE A 75 -29.09 -11.07 -17.01
C ILE A 75 -29.70 -9.89 -16.27
N ASP A 76 -30.88 -10.07 -15.69
CA ASP A 76 -31.57 -9.01 -14.95
C ASP A 76 -30.78 -8.61 -13.70
N SER A 77 -30.31 -7.37 -13.66
CA SER A 77 -29.50 -6.82 -12.58
C SER A 77 -30.23 -5.85 -11.66
N ARG A 78 -31.58 -5.71 -11.77
CA ARG A 78 -32.37 -4.74 -10.99
C ARG A 78 -32.29 -4.95 -9.47
N ASN A 79 -32.09 -6.18 -9.04
CA ASN A 79 -31.96 -6.55 -7.63
C ASN A 79 -30.50 -6.73 -7.19
N LEU A 80 -29.52 -6.42 -8.05
CA LEU A 80 -28.11 -6.56 -7.70
C LEU A 80 -27.74 -5.60 -6.56
N ASN A 81 -27.08 -6.14 -5.53
CA ASN A 81 -26.57 -5.39 -4.39
C ASN A 81 -25.33 -6.10 -3.81
N SER A 82 -24.67 -5.46 -2.86
CA SER A 82 -23.41 -5.98 -2.27
C SER A 82 -23.55 -7.33 -1.56
N ASN A 83 -24.76 -7.69 -1.10
CA ASN A 83 -24.97 -8.94 -0.39
C ASN A 83 -25.15 -10.13 -1.33
N ASN A 84 -25.72 -9.91 -2.52
CA ASN A 84 -25.99 -10.97 -3.50
C ASN A 84 -25.05 -10.93 -4.72
N ALA A 85 -24.12 -9.98 -4.80
CA ALA A 85 -23.22 -9.84 -5.95
C ALA A 85 -22.40 -11.12 -6.22
N LEU A 86 -22.05 -11.90 -5.19
CA LEU A 86 -21.34 -13.16 -5.37
C LEU A 86 -22.19 -14.22 -6.06
N GLU A 87 -23.51 -14.23 -5.82
CA GLU A 87 -24.45 -15.14 -6.50
C GLU A 87 -24.54 -14.79 -7.98
N TYR A 88 -24.66 -13.50 -8.30
CA TYR A 88 -24.63 -13.01 -9.69
C TYR A 88 -23.29 -13.32 -10.38
N TYR A 89 -22.16 -13.22 -9.68
CA TYR A 89 -20.85 -13.63 -10.19
C TYR A 89 -20.85 -15.11 -10.61
N HIS A 90 -21.30 -16.01 -9.74
CA HIS A 90 -21.37 -17.44 -10.05
C HIS A 90 -22.34 -17.74 -11.20
N HIS A 91 -23.47 -17.03 -11.24
CA HIS A 91 -24.43 -17.15 -12.36
C HIS A 91 -23.79 -16.73 -13.68
N LEU A 92 -23.12 -15.58 -13.73
CA LEU A 92 -22.42 -15.09 -14.92
C LEU A 92 -21.32 -16.05 -15.38
N ASP A 93 -20.51 -16.56 -14.46
CA ASP A 93 -19.43 -17.49 -14.76
C ASP A 93 -19.97 -18.79 -15.39
N HIS A 94 -21.02 -19.34 -14.80
CA HIS A 94 -21.71 -20.53 -15.35
C HIS A 94 -22.33 -20.24 -16.74
N TYR A 95 -22.95 -19.07 -16.93
CA TYR A 95 -23.55 -18.68 -18.19
C TYR A 95 -22.51 -18.52 -19.30
N ILE A 96 -21.39 -17.87 -19.03
CA ILE A 96 -20.26 -17.75 -19.96
C ILE A 96 -19.69 -19.14 -20.31
N THR A 97 -19.54 -20.02 -19.33
CA THR A 97 -19.12 -21.42 -19.55
C THR A 97 -20.04 -22.11 -20.55
N THR A 98 -21.34 -21.97 -20.37
CA THR A 98 -22.36 -22.56 -21.25
C THR A 98 -22.28 -21.99 -22.67
N LEU A 99 -22.15 -20.67 -22.83
CA LEU A 99 -22.04 -20.04 -24.14
C LEU A 99 -20.77 -20.47 -24.90
N LYS A 100 -19.65 -20.62 -24.19
CA LYS A 100 -18.38 -21.11 -24.77
C LYS A 100 -18.50 -22.57 -25.21
N SER A 101 -19.10 -23.43 -24.40
CA SER A 101 -19.32 -24.85 -24.75
C SER A 101 -20.21 -25.00 -26.00
N GLN A 102 -21.20 -24.13 -26.15
CA GLN A 102 -22.07 -24.04 -27.31
C GLN A 102 -21.46 -23.32 -28.52
N ARG A 103 -20.21 -22.85 -28.44
CA ARG A 103 -19.52 -22.05 -29.45
C ARG A 103 -20.25 -20.75 -29.81
N LYS A 104 -21.07 -20.21 -28.91
CA LYS A 104 -21.78 -18.93 -29.07
C LYS A 104 -20.94 -17.76 -28.57
N LEU A 105 -19.85 -18.04 -27.85
CA LEU A 105 -18.90 -17.05 -27.35
C LEU A 105 -17.48 -17.53 -27.62
N ALA A 106 -16.59 -16.61 -27.94
CA ALA A 106 -15.18 -16.93 -28.21
C ALA A 106 -14.50 -17.55 -26.97
N GLN A 107 -13.64 -18.55 -27.18
CA GLN A 107 -12.99 -19.27 -26.07
C GLN A 107 -12.11 -18.36 -25.18
N ASN A 108 -11.50 -17.34 -25.79
CA ASN A 108 -10.64 -16.36 -25.11
C ASN A 108 -11.41 -15.16 -24.52
N TYR A 109 -12.73 -15.11 -24.68
CA TYR A 109 -13.52 -14.03 -24.08
C TYR A 109 -13.47 -14.08 -22.56
N GLN A 110 -13.38 -12.92 -21.93
CA GLN A 110 -13.52 -12.74 -20.49
C GLN A 110 -14.41 -11.53 -20.23
N ALA A 111 -15.43 -11.70 -19.38
CA ALA A 111 -16.17 -10.59 -18.81
C ALA A 111 -15.25 -9.78 -17.87
N LYS A 112 -15.32 -8.44 -17.96
CA LYS A 112 -14.44 -7.55 -17.19
C LYS A 112 -15.27 -6.60 -16.36
N PHE A 113 -15.02 -6.61 -15.04
CA PHE A 113 -15.62 -5.67 -14.10
C PHE A 113 -14.70 -5.45 -12.90
N THR A 114 -15.16 -4.66 -11.94
CA THR A 114 -14.31 -4.25 -10.81
C THR A 114 -14.77 -4.83 -9.50
N SER A 115 -13.88 -4.87 -8.53
CA SER A 115 -14.17 -5.10 -7.12
C SER A 115 -13.23 -4.27 -6.24
N THR A 116 -13.54 -4.18 -4.95
CA THR A 116 -12.74 -3.45 -3.97
C THR A 116 -12.15 -4.40 -2.95
N PHE A 117 -10.83 -4.33 -2.74
CA PHE A 117 -10.19 -4.98 -1.61
C PHE A 117 -10.39 -4.13 -0.35
N ILE A 118 -10.94 -4.78 0.67
CA ILE A 118 -11.12 -4.21 1.99
C ILE A 118 -10.06 -4.81 2.91
N PRO A 119 -9.10 -4.02 3.41
CA PRO A 119 -8.14 -4.47 4.41
C PRO A 119 -8.84 -4.97 5.68
N PRO A 120 -8.21 -5.88 6.45
CA PRO A 120 -8.77 -6.35 7.71
C PRO A 120 -8.91 -5.22 8.74
N ASN A 121 -9.68 -5.46 9.79
CA ASN A 121 -9.87 -4.55 10.94
C ASN A 121 -10.47 -3.17 10.58
N GLY A 122 -11.13 -3.03 9.43
CA GLY A 122 -11.67 -1.75 8.99
C GLY A 122 -10.63 -0.72 8.54
N GLU A 123 -9.40 -1.16 8.32
CA GLU A 123 -8.31 -0.31 7.83
C GLU A 123 -8.59 0.19 6.40
N TYR A 124 -7.86 1.23 6.01
CA TYR A 124 -7.97 1.86 4.69
C TYR A 124 -6.64 2.46 4.28
N GLN A 125 -6.40 2.59 2.99
CA GLN A 125 -5.16 3.20 2.51
C GLN A 125 -5.12 4.71 2.83
N ASN A 126 -4.22 5.10 3.73
CA ASN A 126 -3.95 6.48 4.14
C ASN A 126 -2.68 7.05 3.49
N TYR A 127 -1.96 6.23 2.81
CA TYR A 127 -0.66 6.45 2.19
C TYR A 127 0.36 7.16 3.09
N GLY A 128 0.85 6.41 4.04
CA GLY A 128 2.10 6.66 4.76
C GLY A 128 1.96 7.24 6.14
N ILE A 129 1.08 8.19 6.39
CA ILE A 129 1.07 8.92 7.67
C ILE A 129 0.79 7.98 8.86
N MET A 130 -0.29 7.20 8.81
CA MET A 130 -0.61 6.27 9.89
C MET A 130 0.44 5.15 10.00
N ALA A 131 0.89 4.61 8.86
CA ALA A 131 1.94 3.61 8.84
C ALA A 131 3.26 4.09 9.46
N ALA A 132 3.66 5.34 9.18
CA ALA A 132 4.85 5.93 9.81
C ALA A 132 4.67 6.11 11.33
N ILE A 133 3.49 6.56 11.77
CA ILE A 133 3.16 6.70 13.19
C ILE A 133 3.19 5.33 13.89
N ASP A 134 2.72 4.27 13.25
CA ASP A 134 2.75 2.92 13.82
C ASP A 134 4.18 2.42 14.07
N HIS A 135 5.13 2.74 13.19
CA HIS A 135 6.54 2.43 13.42
C HIS A 135 7.11 3.19 14.63
N ILE A 136 6.75 4.47 14.78
CA ILE A 136 7.14 5.28 15.94
C ILE A 136 6.52 4.71 17.22
N ASN A 137 5.26 4.30 17.19
CA ASN A 137 4.58 3.68 18.32
C ASN A 137 5.18 2.32 18.67
N ALA A 138 5.55 1.51 17.67
CA ALA A 138 6.23 0.24 17.87
C ALA A 138 7.61 0.42 18.53
N LEU A 139 8.37 1.46 18.16
CA LEU A 139 9.61 1.81 18.86
C LEU A 139 9.35 2.17 20.31
N LYS A 140 8.36 3.03 20.59
CA LYS A 140 8.02 3.44 21.95
C LYS A 140 7.58 2.26 22.82
N ASP A 141 6.77 1.36 22.28
CA ASP A 141 6.34 0.13 22.96
C ASP A 141 7.52 -0.81 23.24
N LEU A 142 8.41 -0.99 22.24
CA LEU A 142 9.62 -1.79 22.43
C LEU A 142 10.48 -1.26 23.57
N VAL A 143 10.79 0.04 23.58
CA VAL A 143 11.63 0.66 24.61
C VAL A 143 10.96 0.63 25.97
N LYS A 144 9.64 0.79 26.03
CA LYS A 144 8.88 0.65 27.28
C LYS A 144 8.98 -0.75 27.86
N ARG A 145 8.88 -1.78 27.03
CA ARG A 145 8.98 -3.20 27.45
C ARG A 145 10.41 -3.64 27.73
N PHE A 146 11.38 -3.05 27.02
CA PHE A 146 12.79 -3.40 27.12
C PHE A 146 13.66 -2.13 27.22
N PRO A 147 13.70 -1.47 28.40
CA PRO A 147 14.41 -0.20 28.58
C PRO A 147 15.90 -0.22 28.19
N LYS A 148 16.54 -1.38 28.23
CA LYS A 148 17.94 -1.59 27.81
C LYS A 148 18.19 -1.27 26.32
N PHE A 149 17.14 -1.11 25.50
CA PHE A 149 17.24 -0.76 24.09
C PHE A 149 17.08 0.74 23.83
N ALA A 150 16.79 1.55 24.84
CA ALA A 150 16.48 2.97 24.67
C ALA A 150 17.63 3.75 23.96
N ASP A 151 18.87 3.44 24.33
CA ASP A 151 20.06 4.15 23.83
C ASP A 151 20.64 3.54 22.54
N LEU A 152 20.08 2.45 22.03
CA LEU A 152 20.54 1.85 20.78
C LEU A 152 20.16 2.75 19.58
N PRO A 153 21.04 2.88 18.57
CA PRO A 153 20.70 3.55 17.31
C PRO A 153 19.45 2.92 16.65
N LYS A 154 18.60 3.77 16.07
CA LYS A 154 17.33 3.42 15.42
C LYS A 154 17.48 3.61 13.91
N ILE A 155 17.44 2.50 13.18
CA ILE A 155 17.61 2.46 11.72
C ILE A 155 16.29 1.99 11.10
N TYR A 156 15.80 2.74 10.14
CA TYR A 156 14.60 2.39 9.37
C TYR A 156 14.98 2.12 7.93
N GLY A 157 14.57 0.98 7.38
CA GLY A 157 14.93 0.65 6.02
C GLY A 157 13.88 -0.19 5.30
N GLY A 158 13.78 0.02 3.99
CA GLY A 158 12.88 -0.74 3.15
C GLY A 158 13.00 -0.42 1.67
N GLY A 159 12.30 -1.20 0.85
CA GLY A 159 12.22 -1.00 -0.60
C GLY A 159 10.88 -0.39 -1.01
N SER A 160 10.88 0.40 -2.10
CA SER A 160 9.67 1.01 -2.67
C SER A 160 8.89 1.80 -1.60
N TYR A 161 7.64 1.47 -1.34
CA TYR A 161 6.84 2.08 -0.28
C TYR A 161 7.50 2.00 1.10
N GLY A 162 8.23 0.92 1.41
CA GLY A 162 8.99 0.80 2.66
C GLY A 162 10.13 1.82 2.78
N GLY A 163 10.81 2.12 1.68
CA GLY A 163 11.81 3.19 1.62
C GLY A 163 11.19 4.58 1.80
N TYR A 164 10.05 4.82 1.16
CA TYR A 164 9.26 6.03 1.38
C TYR A 164 8.84 6.19 2.85
N LEU A 165 8.36 5.11 3.49
CA LEU A 165 7.99 5.14 4.92
C LEU A 165 9.19 5.43 5.82
N ALA A 166 10.35 4.85 5.55
CA ALA A 166 11.57 5.12 6.31
C ALA A 166 11.94 6.62 6.28
N LEU A 167 11.88 7.24 5.11
CA LEU A 167 12.09 8.67 4.94
C LEU A 167 10.97 9.51 5.58
N LEU A 168 9.72 9.07 5.50
CA LEU A 168 8.59 9.76 6.12
C LEU A 168 8.65 9.73 7.64
N ILE A 169 9.12 8.64 8.25
CA ILE A 169 9.39 8.54 9.69
C ILE A 169 10.44 9.59 10.11
N ALA A 170 11.52 9.73 9.36
CA ALA A 170 12.52 10.75 9.60
C ALA A 170 11.98 12.18 9.43
N LYS A 171 11.03 12.38 8.50
CA LYS A 171 10.32 13.65 8.33
C LYS A 171 9.43 13.98 9.53
N ILE A 172 8.68 13.01 10.05
CA ILE A 172 7.69 13.23 11.13
C ILE A 172 8.37 13.35 12.49
N ALA A 173 9.36 12.50 12.76
CA ALA A 173 9.98 12.37 14.07
C ALA A 173 11.51 12.15 13.98
N PRO A 174 12.26 13.14 13.47
CA PRO A 174 13.70 13.00 13.24
C PRO A 174 14.50 12.63 14.49
N TRP A 175 14.03 12.99 15.67
CA TRP A 175 14.64 12.65 16.96
C TRP A 175 14.55 11.16 17.36
N TYR A 176 13.78 10.35 16.62
CA TYR A 176 13.70 8.90 16.81
C TYR A 176 14.43 8.13 15.71
N VAL A 177 15.26 8.79 14.91
CA VAL A 177 15.94 8.22 13.75
C VAL A 177 17.42 8.52 13.80
N ASP A 178 18.25 7.50 13.72
CA ASP A 178 19.71 7.62 13.59
C ASP A 178 20.17 7.22 12.18
N GLY A 179 19.39 6.40 11.47
CA GLY A 179 19.71 6.00 10.10
C GLY A 179 18.49 5.67 9.27
N VAL A 180 18.59 5.96 7.97
CA VAL A 180 17.58 5.60 6.96
C VAL A 180 18.25 4.84 5.83
N ILE A 181 17.71 3.68 5.46
CA ILE A 181 18.11 2.91 4.28
C ILE A 181 16.92 2.86 3.33
N ASP A 182 16.99 3.65 2.29
CA ASP A 182 15.95 3.78 1.28
C ASP A 182 16.37 3.08 -0.01
N ASN A 183 15.58 2.11 -0.46
CA ASN A 183 15.74 1.48 -1.76
C ASN A 183 14.52 1.81 -2.64
N SER A 184 14.69 2.76 -3.55
CA SER A 184 13.67 3.17 -4.53
C SER A 184 12.35 3.66 -3.91
N GLY A 185 12.38 4.31 -2.75
CA GLY A 185 11.23 4.99 -2.17
C GLY A 185 10.89 6.28 -2.95
N SER A 186 9.62 6.61 -3.10
CA SER A 186 9.18 7.81 -3.79
C SER A 186 9.51 9.09 -3.00
N ALA A 187 10.00 10.13 -3.66
CA ALA A 187 10.19 11.47 -3.07
C ALA A 187 8.89 12.29 -3.07
N LEU A 188 7.99 12.01 -4.01
CA LEU A 188 6.66 12.61 -4.11
C LEU A 188 5.59 11.54 -3.90
N PRO A 189 4.46 11.87 -3.26
CA PRO A 189 3.40 10.90 -3.03
C PRO A 189 2.72 10.54 -4.36
N PRO A 190 2.70 9.26 -4.77
CA PRO A 190 2.06 8.84 -6.00
C PRO A 190 0.54 8.86 -5.84
N LEU A 191 -0.13 9.76 -6.56
CA LEU A 191 -1.57 10.02 -6.43
C LEU A 191 -2.43 8.79 -6.78
N ASN A 192 -1.96 7.92 -7.67
CA ASN A 192 -2.66 6.67 -8.01
C ASN A 192 -2.85 5.73 -6.82
N TYR A 193 -1.92 5.69 -5.86
CA TYR A 193 -2.08 4.89 -4.64
C TYR A 193 -2.87 5.60 -3.55
N ILE A 194 -3.03 6.93 -3.64
CA ILE A 194 -3.77 7.74 -2.67
C ILE A 194 -5.25 7.83 -3.03
N LEU A 195 -5.52 8.11 -4.31
CA LEU A 195 -6.86 8.34 -4.85
C LEU A 195 -7.42 7.10 -5.58
N GLY A 196 -6.57 6.11 -5.80
CA GLY A 196 -6.93 4.80 -6.33
C GLY A 196 -7.69 4.90 -7.66
N ARG A 197 -8.86 4.32 -7.70
CA ARG A 197 -9.75 4.25 -8.85
C ARG A 197 -10.05 5.61 -9.51
N GLU A 198 -10.09 6.70 -8.74
CA GLU A 198 -10.40 8.04 -9.27
C GLU A 198 -9.29 8.63 -10.16
N MET A 199 -8.11 7.98 -10.21
CA MET A 199 -6.99 8.41 -11.06
C MET A 199 -7.00 7.72 -12.43
N GLU A 200 -7.97 6.84 -12.71
CA GLU A 200 -8.06 6.06 -13.96
C GLU A 200 -6.77 5.26 -14.26
N SER A 201 -5.95 5.06 -13.25
CA SER A 201 -4.75 4.23 -13.32
C SER A 201 -5.10 2.76 -13.20
N GLY A 202 -4.15 1.87 -13.51
CA GLY A 202 -4.35 0.42 -13.38
C GLY A 202 -4.79 0.02 -11.96
N CYS A 203 -5.46 -1.14 -11.87
CA CYS A 203 -5.91 -1.69 -10.59
C CYS A 203 -4.72 -2.19 -9.74
N ASP A 204 -4.94 -2.30 -8.43
CA ASP A 204 -3.93 -2.81 -7.51
C ASP A 204 -3.67 -4.32 -7.67
N TYR A 205 -4.69 -5.05 -8.10
CA TYR A 205 -4.62 -6.50 -8.28
C TYR A 205 -5.65 -6.99 -9.29
N VAL A 206 -5.35 -8.10 -9.97
CA VAL A 206 -6.26 -8.75 -10.92
C VAL A 206 -6.59 -10.15 -10.44
N LEU A 207 -7.87 -10.43 -10.23
CA LEU A 207 -8.39 -11.79 -10.10
C LEU A 207 -8.76 -12.27 -11.51
N ASN A 208 -8.12 -13.33 -11.95
CA ASN A 208 -8.24 -13.82 -13.33
C ASN A 208 -8.67 -15.28 -13.35
N SER A 209 -9.79 -15.55 -14.01
CA SER A 209 -10.26 -16.91 -14.33
C SER A 209 -10.34 -17.08 -15.85
N SER A 210 -10.71 -18.29 -16.29
CA SER A 210 -10.94 -18.57 -17.73
C SER A 210 -12.09 -17.74 -18.33
N HIS A 211 -13.02 -17.23 -17.52
CA HIS A 211 -14.24 -16.59 -17.97
C HIS A 211 -14.40 -15.15 -17.51
N ILE A 212 -13.76 -14.80 -16.41
CA ILE A 212 -13.94 -13.50 -15.75
C ILE A 212 -12.59 -12.94 -15.34
N LEU A 213 -12.41 -11.63 -15.58
CA LEU A 213 -11.30 -10.83 -15.11
C LEU A 213 -11.84 -9.71 -14.22
N ILE A 214 -11.48 -9.75 -12.95
CA ILE A 214 -11.88 -8.72 -11.98
C ILE A 214 -10.69 -7.82 -11.69
N GLN A 215 -10.84 -6.52 -11.96
CA GLN A 215 -9.89 -5.50 -11.59
C GLN A 215 -10.18 -5.06 -10.15
N CYS A 216 -9.27 -5.36 -9.24
CA CYS A 216 -9.45 -5.08 -7.81
C CYS A 216 -8.71 -3.80 -7.43
N PHE A 217 -9.42 -2.88 -6.80
CA PHE A 217 -8.87 -1.64 -6.26
C PHE A 217 -8.86 -1.70 -4.74
N LEU A 218 -7.79 -1.23 -4.12
CA LEU A 218 -7.73 -1.12 -2.68
C LEU A 218 -8.65 0.00 -2.20
N LYS A 219 -9.36 -0.23 -1.10
CA LYS A 219 -10.17 0.81 -0.46
C LYS A 219 -9.28 1.97 -0.02
N THR A 220 -9.49 3.14 -0.62
CA THR A 220 -8.79 4.38 -0.26
C THR A 220 -9.59 5.20 0.75
N HIS A 221 -8.93 6.17 1.37
CA HIS A 221 -9.54 7.13 2.28
C HIS A 221 -9.88 8.45 1.57
N TRP A 222 -9.05 8.84 0.61
CA TRP A 222 -9.09 10.14 -0.04
C TRP A 222 -9.88 10.11 -1.34
N THR A 223 -10.43 11.26 -1.71
CA THR A 223 -11.19 11.48 -2.96
C THR A 223 -10.84 12.82 -3.59
N ARG A 224 -11.10 12.96 -4.89
CA ARG A 224 -11.01 14.22 -5.64
C ARG A 224 -12.31 15.07 -5.55
N LYS A 225 -13.34 14.58 -4.92
CA LYS A 225 -14.63 15.29 -4.77
C LYS A 225 -14.48 16.41 -3.75
N GLU A 226 -14.45 17.67 -4.20
CA GLU A 226 -14.18 18.85 -3.37
C GLU A 226 -15.16 19.01 -2.20
N ASN A 227 -16.41 18.59 -2.35
CA ASN A 227 -17.43 18.68 -1.30
C ASN A 227 -17.37 17.50 -0.30
N SER A 228 -16.42 16.59 -0.43
CA SER A 228 -16.24 15.49 0.49
C SER A 228 -15.40 15.91 1.71
N PRO A 229 -15.71 15.42 2.93
CA PRO A 229 -14.84 15.60 4.08
C PRO A 229 -13.47 14.87 3.89
N TYR A 230 -13.37 14.00 2.89
CA TYR A 230 -12.17 13.27 2.53
C TYR A 230 -11.48 13.81 1.28
N PHE A 231 -11.74 15.07 0.93
CA PHE A 231 -11.09 15.72 -0.21
C PHE A 231 -9.58 15.80 -0.03
N PHE A 232 -8.84 15.30 -1.02
CA PHE A 232 -7.38 15.33 -1.02
C PHE A 232 -6.89 16.68 -1.53
N ASN A 233 -6.67 17.60 -0.62
CA ASN A 233 -6.21 18.96 -0.90
C ASN A 233 -4.67 19.06 -0.93
N ASN A 234 -4.16 20.25 -1.20
CA ASN A 234 -2.71 20.53 -1.24
C ASN A 234 -2.03 20.27 0.11
N GLU A 235 -2.66 20.51 1.25
CA GLU A 235 -2.08 20.25 2.56
C GLU A 235 -1.85 18.76 2.77
N ASN A 236 -2.83 17.94 2.37
CA ASN A 236 -2.73 16.48 2.38
C ASN A 236 -1.61 15.98 1.47
N TYR A 237 -1.38 16.65 0.34
CA TYR A 237 -0.26 16.36 -0.53
C TYR A 237 1.08 16.73 0.13
N PHE A 238 1.22 17.95 0.66
CA PHE A 238 2.46 18.45 1.23
C PHE A 238 2.93 17.68 2.46
N ILE A 239 2.01 17.23 3.32
CA ILE A 239 2.38 16.42 4.49
C ILE A 239 3.03 15.09 4.08
N ARG A 240 2.71 14.57 2.89
CA ARG A 240 3.23 13.30 2.33
C ARG A 240 4.45 13.51 1.43
N THR A 241 4.64 14.70 0.90
CA THR A 241 5.77 15.04 0.02
C THR A 241 7.08 15.05 0.81
N LEU A 242 8.05 14.25 0.40
CA LEU A 242 9.39 14.28 1.01
C LEU A 242 10.22 15.44 0.42
N LEU A 243 10.11 15.69 -0.88
CA LEU A 243 10.77 16.82 -1.54
C LEU A 243 10.04 18.14 -1.24
N ASN A 244 10.27 18.67 -0.06
CA ASN A 244 9.88 20.02 0.36
C ASN A 244 11.08 20.67 1.02
N LYS A 245 11.68 21.67 0.36
CA LYS A 245 12.94 22.28 0.76
C LYS A 245 12.92 22.82 2.18
N ASP A 246 11.89 23.59 2.54
CA ASP A 246 11.82 24.22 3.87
C ASP A 246 11.68 23.17 4.97
N HIS A 247 10.91 22.12 4.70
CA HIS A 247 10.75 21.03 5.65
C HIS A 247 12.02 20.19 5.78
N LEU A 248 12.73 19.91 4.68
CA LEU A 248 14.01 19.18 4.70
C LEU A 248 15.07 19.94 5.50
N ILE A 249 15.16 21.25 5.33
CA ILE A 249 16.03 22.10 6.14
C ILE A 249 15.67 22.00 7.62
N LEU A 250 14.39 22.13 7.97
CA LEU A 250 13.92 21.98 9.34
C LEU A 250 14.24 20.60 9.93
N GLN A 251 14.03 19.53 9.14
CA GLN A 251 14.35 18.17 9.53
C GLN A 251 15.84 18.01 9.84
N SER A 252 16.71 18.50 8.95
CA SER A 252 18.17 18.49 9.15
C SER A 252 18.58 19.29 10.38
N GLN A 253 17.95 20.44 10.65
CA GLN A 253 18.21 21.23 11.86
C GLN A 253 17.80 20.51 13.16
N LYS A 254 16.71 19.73 13.12
CA LYS A 254 16.21 18.96 14.29
C LYS A 254 17.09 17.78 14.64
N ASN A 255 17.70 17.11 13.65
CA ASN A 255 18.68 16.06 13.87
C ASN A 255 19.69 16.01 12.73
N LYS A 256 20.88 16.56 12.98
CA LYS A 256 22.00 16.63 12.02
C LYS A 256 22.73 15.29 11.85
N ASN A 257 22.46 14.33 12.73
CA ASN A 257 23.26 13.10 12.84
C ASN A 257 22.62 11.92 12.10
N ILE A 258 21.48 12.12 11.44
CA ILE A 258 20.83 11.04 10.68
C ILE A 258 21.70 10.68 9.49
N ILE A 259 22.04 9.40 9.36
CA ILE A 259 22.74 8.88 8.19
C ILE A 259 21.71 8.38 7.17
N TYR A 260 21.75 8.96 5.98
CA TYR A 260 20.89 8.56 4.86
C TYR A 260 21.66 7.75 3.84
N VAL A 261 21.16 6.55 3.51
CA VAL A 261 21.66 5.71 2.41
C VAL A 261 20.51 5.47 1.46
N SER A 262 20.63 5.94 0.23
CA SER A 262 19.58 5.79 -0.79
C SER A 262 20.11 5.09 -2.03
N TYR A 263 19.42 4.04 -2.43
CA TYR A 263 19.64 3.32 -3.68
C TYR A 263 18.49 3.62 -4.64
N HIS A 264 18.81 3.91 -5.89
CA HIS A 264 17.81 4.31 -6.86
C HIS A 264 18.23 3.93 -8.29
N SER A 265 17.29 3.53 -9.12
CA SER A 265 17.53 3.27 -10.53
C SER A 265 17.12 4.48 -11.37
N ASP A 266 17.99 4.93 -12.25
CA ASP A 266 17.67 6.00 -13.22
C ASP A 266 16.56 5.61 -14.21
N LYS A 267 16.26 4.32 -14.29
CA LYS A 267 15.23 3.75 -15.16
C LYS A 267 13.90 3.49 -14.45
N ASP A 268 13.77 3.88 -13.18
CA ASP A 268 12.53 3.66 -12.41
C ASP A 268 11.47 4.70 -12.84
N PRO A 269 10.40 4.28 -13.52
CA PRO A 269 9.36 5.21 -13.98
C PRO A 269 8.41 5.65 -12.87
N LEU A 270 8.35 4.91 -11.74
CA LEU A 270 7.43 5.19 -10.64
C LEU A 270 8.02 6.19 -9.64
N THR A 271 9.34 6.20 -9.52
CA THR A 271 10.06 7.05 -8.56
C THR A 271 11.24 7.73 -9.27
N PRO A 272 11.01 8.81 -10.02
CA PRO A 272 12.05 9.47 -10.80
C PRO A 272 13.27 9.86 -9.99
N ALA A 273 14.45 9.45 -10.44
CA ALA A 273 15.73 9.60 -9.75
C ALA A 273 16.08 11.06 -9.41
N ASN A 274 15.73 12.00 -10.29
CA ASN A 274 16.00 13.43 -10.10
C ASN A 274 15.35 14.00 -8.83
N PHE A 275 14.11 13.61 -8.51
CA PHE A 275 13.45 14.07 -7.28
C PHE A 275 14.11 13.48 -6.03
N LYS A 276 14.55 12.24 -6.10
CA LYS A 276 15.29 11.60 -5.02
C LYS A 276 16.65 12.29 -4.80
N GLN A 277 17.37 12.55 -5.88
CA GLN A 277 18.66 13.24 -5.82
C GLN A 277 18.52 14.62 -5.18
N GLN A 278 17.54 15.42 -5.58
CA GLN A 278 17.24 16.70 -4.96
C GLN A 278 16.94 16.58 -3.46
N THR A 279 16.16 15.56 -3.06
CA THR A 279 15.86 15.32 -1.64
C THR A 279 17.13 15.02 -0.84
N MET A 280 18.02 14.16 -1.36
CA MET A 280 19.25 13.75 -0.68
C MET A 280 20.33 14.88 -0.65
N GLN A 281 20.29 15.81 -1.58
CA GLN A 281 21.20 16.96 -1.59
C GLN A 281 20.88 18.01 -0.51
N ILE A 282 19.67 18.01 0.02
CA ILE A 282 19.22 18.96 1.04
C ILE A 282 19.35 18.36 2.44
N LEU A 283 19.19 17.05 2.58
CA LEU A 283 19.38 16.30 3.85
C LEU A 283 20.84 16.18 4.21
#